data_be655b935791aa3d474cb1cf678eea6d
#
_entry.id   be655b935791aa3d474cb1cf678eea6d
#
_cell.length_a   1.000
_cell.length_b   1.000
_cell.length_c   1.000
_cell.angle_alpha   90.00
_cell.angle_beta   90.00
_cell.angle_gamma   90.00
#
_symmetry.space_group_name_H-M   'P 1'
#
loop_
_entity.id
_entity.type
_entity.pdbx_description
1 polymer ?
#
loop_
_entity_poly.entity_id
_entity_poly.type
_entity_poly.pdbx_seq_one_letter_code
_entity_poly.pdbx_strand_id
1 'polypeptide(L)'
;MRKLIAGIILGTALLCGTKAHAQYNREYFFWVGRSCMMNNDYQEAIRTLNTLLRFDEDAFEGYFLRGIAKYNLDDLLGAEDDFSTAIRLNPVYTQAYTYRAITRSRLK
;
A
#
# COMPACT_ATOMS: atom_id res chain seq x y z
N MET A 1 -5.63 -22.13 37.33
CA MET A 1 -4.70 -21.04 37.18
C MET A 1 -4.27 -20.77 35.75
N ARG A 2 -3.88 -21.78 34.96
CA ARG A 2 -3.47 -21.58 33.56
C ARG A 2 -4.57 -21.02 32.66
N LYS A 3 -5.84 -21.41 32.87
CA LYS A 3 -6.98 -20.94 32.08
C LYS A 3 -7.33 -19.47 32.36
N LEU A 4 -7.10 -18.98 33.58
CA LEU A 4 -7.35 -17.59 33.96
C LEU A 4 -6.29 -16.64 33.38
N ILE A 5 -5.02 -17.07 33.38
CA ILE A 5 -3.91 -16.28 32.83
C ILE A 5 -4.04 -16.19 31.30
N ALA A 6 -4.42 -17.27 30.62
CA ALA A 6 -4.67 -17.29 29.18
C ALA A 6 -5.84 -16.36 28.79
N GLY A 7 -6.91 -16.34 29.61
CA GLY A 7 -8.06 -15.45 29.41
C GLY A 7 -7.71 -13.98 29.59
N ILE A 8 -6.86 -13.64 30.57
CA ILE A 8 -6.41 -12.27 30.80
C ILE A 8 -5.48 -11.79 29.69
N ILE A 9 -4.57 -12.64 29.22
CA ILE A 9 -3.67 -12.33 28.11
C ILE A 9 -4.46 -12.13 26.81
N LEU A 10 -5.46 -12.96 26.54
CA LEU A 10 -6.36 -12.81 25.40
C LEU A 10 -7.21 -11.54 25.49
N GLY A 11 -7.67 -11.18 26.70
CA GLY A 11 -8.45 -9.98 26.93
C GLY A 11 -7.64 -8.70 26.74
N THR A 12 -6.40 -8.67 27.22
CA THR A 12 -5.48 -7.53 26.99
C THR A 12 -5.02 -7.45 25.55
N ALA A 13 -4.80 -8.57 24.89
CA ALA A 13 -4.47 -8.62 23.48
C ALA A 13 -5.63 -8.10 22.62
N LEU A 14 -6.88 -8.37 22.99
CA LEU A 14 -8.06 -7.85 22.29
C LEU A 14 -8.25 -6.34 22.49
N LEU A 15 -7.92 -5.80 23.65
CA LEU A 15 -8.06 -4.36 23.96
C LEU A 15 -6.93 -3.52 23.35
N CYS A 16 -5.70 -4.03 23.34
CA CYS A 16 -4.56 -3.39 22.66
C CYS A 16 -4.46 -3.80 21.19
N GLY A 17 -5.12 -4.90 20.81
CA GLY A 17 -4.95 -5.58 19.54
C GLY A 17 -5.59 -4.89 18.35
N THR A 18 -6.59 -4.02 18.56
CA THR A 18 -7.28 -3.38 17.43
C THR A 18 -6.36 -2.40 16.70
N LYS A 19 -5.62 -1.54 17.44
CA LYS A 19 -4.67 -0.61 16.81
C LYS A 19 -3.40 -1.32 16.32
N ALA A 20 -2.84 -2.22 17.14
CA ALA A 20 -1.65 -2.97 16.75
C ALA A 20 -1.93 -3.92 15.59
N HIS A 21 -3.10 -4.55 15.55
CA HIS A 21 -3.49 -5.46 14.48
C HIS A 21 -3.73 -4.72 13.16
N ALA A 22 -4.38 -3.56 13.20
CA ALA A 22 -4.60 -2.72 12.02
C ALA A 22 -3.27 -2.18 11.48
N GLN A 23 -2.36 -1.74 12.35
CA GLN A 23 -1.03 -1.27 11.96
C GLN A 23 -0.19 -2.42 11.39
N TYR A 24 -0.22 -3.58 12.03
CA TYR A 24 0.47 -4.78 11.53
C TYR A 24 -0.01 -5.17 10.14
N ASN A 25 -1.32 -5.16 9.92
CA ASN A 25 -1.89 -5.50 8.61
C ASN A 25 -1.46 -4.50 7.54
N ARG A 26 -1.47 -3.22 7.86
CA ARG A 26 -1.02 -2.17 6.93
C ARG A 26 0.45 -2.38 6.53
N GLU A 27 1.32 -2.52 7.51
CA GLU A 27 2.75 -2.72 7.27
C GLU A 27 3.02 -4.03 6.54
N TYR A 28 2.32 -5.07 6.89
CA TYR A 28 2.43 -6.38 6.24
C TYR A 28 2.09 -6.28 4.75
N PHE A 29 0.94 -5.70 4.40
CA PHE A 29 0.54 -5.58 3.01
C PHE A 29 1.44 -4.63 2.22
N PHE A 30 1.93 -3.58 2.86
CA PHE A 30 2.89 -2.68 2.22
C PHE A 30 4.19 -3.42 1.90
N TRP A 31 4.70 -4.17 2.86
CA TRP A 31 5.94 -4.93 2.69
C TRP A 31 5.79 -6.03 1.63
N VAL A 32 4.68 -6.76 1.64
CA VAL A 32 4.40 -7.79 0.63
C VAL A 32 4.26 -7.16 -0.75
N GLY A 33 3.57 -6.04 -0.86
CA GLY A 33 3.44 -5.31 -2.12
C GLY A 33 4.79 -4.91 -2.69
N ARG A 34 5.67 -4.37 -1.86
CA ARG A 34 7.05 -4.05 -2.28
C ARG A 34 7.83 -5.28 -2.72
N SER A 35 7.68 -6.38 -2.00
CA SER A 35 8.35 -7.63 -2.36
C SER A 35 7.90 -8.15 -3.72
N CYS A 36 6.60 -8.07 -4.00
CA CYS A 36 6.07 -8.43 -5.31
C CYS A 36 6.64 -7.53 -6.41
N MET A 37 6.79 -6.23 -6.13
CA MET A 37 7.40 -5.29 -7.09
C MET A 37 8.85 -5.67 -7.39
N MET A 38 9.61 -6.05 -6.38
CA MET A 38 11.00 -6.48 -6.55
C MET A 38 11.13 -7.75 -7.38
N ASN A 39 10.11 -8.62 -7.31
CA ASN A 39 10.06 -9.86 -8.09
C ASN A 39 9.39 -9.67 -9.46
N ASN A 40 9.05 -8.43 -9.82
CA ASN A 40 8.33 -8.09 -11.06
C ASN A 40 6.94 -8.76 -11.15
N ASP A 41 6.37 -9.14 -10.03
CA ASP A 41 5.02 -9.69 -9.96
C ASP A 41 4.02 -8.55 -9.75
N TYR A 42 3.81 -7.78 -10.82
CA TYR A 42 3.04 -6.54 -10.77
C TYR A 42 1.55 -6.78 -10.52
N GLN A 43 1.01 -7.88 -11.00
CA GLN A 43 -0.40 -8.23 -10.78
C GLN A 43 -0.67 -8.51 -9.30
N GLU A 44 0.18 -9.32 -8.68
CA GLU A 44 0.05 -9.63 -7.26
C GLU A 44 0.35 -8.41 -6.40
N ALA A 45 1.29 -7.56 -6.83
CA ALA A 45 1.55 -6.29 -6.17
C ALA A 45 0.28 -5.42 -6.14
N ILE A 46 -0.42 -5.31 -7.25
CA ILE A 46 -1.67 -4.53 -7.33
C ILE A 46 -2.73 -5.09 -6.38
N ARG A 47 -2.92 -6.40 -6.36
CA ARG A 47 -3.89 -7.04 -5.44
C ARG A 47 -3.56 -6.74 -3.98
N THR A 48 -2.30 -6.90 -3.63
CA THR A 48 -1.81 -6.66 -2.27
C THR A 48 -1.98 -5.20 -1.87
N LEU A 49 -1.61 -4.28 -2.77
CA LEU A 49 -1.74 -2.85 -2.53
C LEU A 49 -3.20 -2.39 -2.51
N ASN A 50 -4.06 -3.01 -3.28
CA ASN A 50 -5.51 -2.77 -3.18
C ASN A 50 -6.02 -3.11 -1.79
N THR A 51 -5.55 -4.21 -1.20
CA THR A 51 -5.91 -4.58 0.17
C THR A 51 -5.38 -3.57 1.17
N LEU A 52 -4.11 -3.14 1.02
CA LEU A 52 -3.54 -2.09 1.86
C LEU A 52 -4.39 -0.83 1.84
N LEU A 53 -4.80 -0.38 0.67
CA LEU A 53 -5.56 0.86 0.50
C LEU A 53 -6.98 0.79 1.05
N ARG A 54 -7.53 -0.40 1.25
CA ARG A 54 -8.79 -0.57 1.99
C ARG A 54 -8.62 -0.30 3.48
N PHE A 55 -7.45 -0.65 4.04
CA PHE A 55 -7.15 -0.40 5.45
C PHE A 55 -6.70 1.04 5.69
N ASP A 56 -6.01 1.63 4.71
CA ASP A 56 -5.45 2.98 4.84
C ASP A 56 -5.59 3.72 3.51
N GLU A 57 -6.66 4.48 3.39
CA GLU A 57 -6.96 5.25 2.18
C GLU A 57 -5.97 6.41 1.96
N ASP A 58 -5.23 6.79 2.99
CA ASP A 58 -4.29 7.90 2.96
C ASP A 58 -2.84 7.45 2.79
N ALA A 59 -2.62 6.18 2.49
CA ALA A 59 -1.28 5.63 2.27
C ALA A 59 -0.74 6.05 0.91
N PHE A 60 -0.15 7.24 0.81
CA PHE A 60 0.35 7.78 -0.45
C PHE A 60 1.38 6.85 -1.11
N GLU A 61 2.22 6.19 -0.30
CA GLU A 61 3.20 5.23 -0.81
C GLU A 61 2.54 4.02 -1.46
N GLY A 62 1.38 3.60 -0.97
CA GLY A 62 0.59 2.52 -1.56
C GLY A 62 0.09 2.87 -2.95
N TYR A 63 -0.43 4.08 -3.12
CA TYR A 63 -0.82 4.58 -4.44
C TYR A 63 0.38 4.69 -5.38
N PHE A 64 1.49 5.19 -4.87
CA PHE A 64 2.72 5.33 -5.67
C PHE A 64 3.20 3.96 -6.17
N LEU A 65 3.31 2.97 -5.30
CA LEU A 65 3.74 1.62 -5.70
C LEU A 65 2.75 0.96 -6.67
N ARG A 66 1.44 1.14 -6.42
CA ARG A 66 0.42 0.61 -7.33
C ARG A 66 0.51 1.29 -8.70
N GLY A 67 0.78 2.58 -8.71
CA GLY A 67 1.01 3.32 -9.95
C GLY A 67 2.17 2.75 -10.75
N ILE A 68 3.30 2.45 -10.08
CA ILE A 68 4.45 1.83 -10.74
C ILE A 68 4.09 0.45 -11.30
N ALA A 69 3.35 -0.37 -10.55
CA ALA A 69 2.91 -1.68 -11.01
C ALA A 69 2.02 -1.56 -12.25
N LYS A 70 1.06 -0.63 -12.23
CA LYS A 70 0.19 -0.36 -13.39
C LYS A 70 0.99 0.13 -14.59
N TYR A 71 1.98 1.01 -14.35
CA TYR A 71 2.87 1.49 -15.42
C TYR A 71 3.59 0.34 -16.11
N ASN A 72 4.12 -0.60 -15.33
CA ASN A 72 4.82 -1.76 -15.89
C ASN A 72 3.90 -2.74 -16.62
N LEU A 73 2.60 -2.70 -16.33
CA LEU A 73 1.58 -3.49 -17.04
C LEU A 73 0.93 -2.70 -18.19
N ASP A 74 1.51 -1.55 -18.55
CA ASP A 74 1.02 -0.66 -19.61
C ASP A 74 -0.36 -0.04 -19.34
N ASP A 75 -0.84 -0.07 -18.10
CA ASP A 75 -2.02 0.68 -17.67
C ASP A 75 -1.59 2.10 -17.32
N LEU A 76 -1.31 2.90 -18.34
CA LEU A 76 -0.74 4.23 -18.17
C LEU A 76 -1.73 5.23 -17.57
N LEU A 77 -3.00 5.13 -17.92
CA LEU A 77 -4.04 6.00 -17.34
C LEU A 77 -4.25 5.70 -15.87
N GLY A 78 -4.28 4.43 -15.50
CA GLY A 78 -4.36 4.01 -14.10
C GLY A 78 -3.14 4.41 -13.30
N ALA A 79 -1.95 4.33 -13.91
CA ALA A 79 -0.71 4.78 -13.29
C ALA A 79 -0.72 6.29 -13.02
N GLU A 80 -1.10 7.10 -14.02
CA GLU A 80 -1.18 8.55 -13.86
C GLU A 80 -2.14 8.92 -12.72
N ASP A 81 -3.28 8.26 -12.66
CA ASP A 81 -4.29 8.49 -11.62
C ASP A 81 -3.72 8.18 -10.23
N ASP A 82 -3.03 7.07 -10.08
CA ASP A 82 -2.42 6.68 -8.80
C ASP A 82 -1.29 7.64 -8.39
N PHE A 83 -0.46 8.09 -9.33
CA PHE A 83 0.57 9.07 -9.03
C PHE A 83 -0.04 10.41 -8.63
N SER A 84 -1.11 10.84 -9.28
CA SER A 84 -1.82 12.06 -8.93
C SER A 84 -2.43 11.99 -7.54
N THR A 85 -2.99 10.83 -7.15
CA THR A 85 -3.52 10.61 -5.81
C THR A 85 -2.40 10.66 -4.77
N ALA A 86 -1.26 10.04 -5.05
CA ALA A 86 -0.09 10.09 -4.16
C ALA A 86 0.37 11.54 -3.95
N ILE A 87 0.41 12.35 -5.00
CA ILE A 87 0.79 13.77 -4.93
C ILE A 87 -0.23 14.56 -4.11
N ARG A 88 -1.53 14.30 -4.30
CA ARG A 88 -2.58 14.97 -3.52
C ARG A 88 -2.43 14.68 -2.03
N LEU A 89 -2.09 13.46 -1.68
CA LEU A 89 -1.90 13.04 -0.29
C LEU A 89 -0.58 13.50 0.30
N ASN A 90 0.47 13.60 -0.51
CA ASN A 90 1.78 14.08 -0.10
C ASN A 90 2.39 14.95 -1.21
N PRO A 91 2.09 16.28 -1.20
CA PRO A 91 2.51 17.17 -2.28
C PRO A 91 4.03 17.37 -2.40
N VAL A 92 4.81 16.94 -1.42
CA VAL A 92 6.27 17.04 -1.45
C VAL A 92 6.96 15.74 -1.88
N TYR A 93 6.18 14.73 -2.27
CA TYR A 93 6.74 13.43 -2.67
C TYR A 93 7.25 13.50 -4.12
N THR A 94 8.51 13.87 -4.24
CA THR A 94 9.18 14.16 -5.52
C THR A 94 9.12 13.00 -6.51
N GLN A 95 9.27 11.77 -6.03
CA GLN A 95 9.27 10.59 -6.89
C GLN A 95 7.96 10.43 -7.67
N ALA A 96 6.83 10.75 -7.05
CA ALA A 96 5.53 10.66 -7.71
C ALA A 96 5.41 11.65 -8.89
N TYR A 97 5.96 12.85 -8.76
CA TYR A 97 6.00 13.81 -9.86
C TYR A 97 6.83 13.29 -11.04
N THR A 98 7.99 12.72 -10.74
CA THR A 98 8.89 12.16 -11.76
C THR A 98 8.20 11.04 -12.54
N TYR A 99 7.63 10.07 -11.83
CA TYR A 99 6.95 8.96 -12.48
C TYR A 99 5.70 9.39 -13.22
N ARG A 100 4.96 10.37 -12.69
CA ARG A 100 3.81 10.93 -13.41
C ARG A 100 4.23 11.61 -14.71
N ALA A 101 5.31 12.36 -14.71
CA ALA A 101 5.85 13.00 -15.91
C ALA A 101 6.26 11.96 -16.96
N ILE A 102 6.96 10.90 -16.54
CA ILE A 102 7.35 9.80 -17.42
C ILE A 102 6.10 9.13 -18.01
N THR A 103 5.10 8.88 -17.20
CA THR A 103 3.85 8.24 -17.62
C THR A 103 3.12 9.11 -18.64
N ARG A 104 3.01 10.42 -18.39
CA ARG A 104 2.39 11.37 -19.32
C ARG A 104 3.14 11.46 -20.64
N SER A 105 4.44 11.36 -20.60
CA SER A 105 5.27 11.32 -21.80
C SER A 105 4.92 10.13 -22.70
N ARG A 106 4.63 8.97 -22.10
CA ARG A 106 4.21 7.79 -22.84
C ARG A 106 2.76 7.87 -23.34
N LEU A 107 1.93 8.71 -22.72
CA LEU A 107 0.52 8.88 -23.11
C LEU A 107 0.33 9.80 -24.33
N LYS A 108 1.34 10.48 -24.76
CA LYS A 108 1.28 11.40 -25.93
C LYS A 108 1.27 10.66 -27.26
#